data_7efbad0e74cc3f552c4994d074ba89c1
#
_entry.id   7efbad0e74cc3f552c4994d074ba89c1
#
_cell.length_a   1.000
_cell.length_b   1.000
_cell.length_c   1.000
_cell.angle_alpha   90.00
_cell.angle_beta   90.00
_cell.angle_gamma   90.00
#
_symmetry.space_group_name_H-M   'P 1'
#
loop_
_entity.id
_entity.type
_entity.pdbx_description
1 polymer ?
#
loop_
_entity_poly.entity_id
_entity_poly.type
_entity_poly.pdbx_seq_one_letter_code
_entity_poly.pdbx_strand_id
1 'polypeptide(L)'
;MDYKTAGVDVTAGRAFVERIKSCVEKTHKSEVIGGLGGFGGCIRIPKGYESPVLVSGTDGVGTKLELAQQYGFHFGVGIDLVAMCVNDVITNGARPLFFLDYIASGTLTPDALAEVIEGISAGCCQSDCSLLGGETAEMPGFYPSGRYDLAGFCVGIVENHHLIDGTKINCEDEIIGIKSNGVHSNGFSLVRKVLSMANVDENTLYGKDNINLIQSLLEPTAIYVQLVEKLLRENLPIHGMAHITGGGLPENLPRVFPSGLSPHIDITTWEIAEIFNWLQNAGDLSLIHI
;
A
#
# COMPACT_ATOMS: atom_id res chain seq x y z
N MET A 1 23.88 -20.86 -26.58
CA MET A 1 23.52 -19.76 -25.63
C MET A 1 22.09 -19.41 -25.93
N ASP A 2 21.22 -19.51 -24.92
CA ASP A 2 19.80 -19.19 -25.03
C ASP A 2 19.39 -18.30 -23.84
N TYR A 3 18.16 -17.78 -23.82
CA TYR A 3 17.67 -16.93 -22.76
C TYR A 3 17.68 -17.61 -21.38
N LYS A 4 17.43 -18.92 -21.33
CA LYS A 4 17.42 -19.70 -20.10
C LYS A 4 18.82 -19.80 -19.49
N THR A 5 19.85 -19.98 -20.30
CA THR A 5 21.26 -19.97 -19.85
C THR A 5 21.73 -18.57 -19.46
N ALA A 6 21.05 -17.52 -19.91
CA ALA A 6 21.28 -16.12 -19.50
C ALA A 6 20.47 -15.73 -18.27
N GLY A 7 19.68 -16.64 -17.68
CA GLY A 7 18.93 -16.41 -16.43
C GLY A 7 17.48 -15.95 -16.60
N VAL A 8 16.91 -16.03 -17.83
CA VAL A 8 15.52 -15.66 -18.11
C VAL A 8 14.74 -16.85 -18.66
N ASP A 9 13.72 -17.32 -17.92
CA ASP A 9 12.87 -18.45 -18.33
C ASP A 9 11.52 -17.98 -18.88
N VAL A 10 11.45 -17.77 -20.20
CA VAL A 10 10.22 -17.33 -20.91
C VAL A 10 9.05 -18.30 -20.71
N THR A 11 9.31 -19.61 -20.54
CA THR A 11 8.25 -20.61 -20.34
C THR A 11 7.67 -20.49 -18.93
N ALA A 12 8.52 -20.30 -17.92
CA ALA A 12 8.09 -20.04 -16.54
C ALA A 12 7.26 -18.75 -16.47
N GLY A 13 7.66 -17.69 -17.18
CA GLY A 13 6.90 -16.44 -17.25
C GLY A 13 5.49 -16.62 -17.82
N ARG A 14 5.34 -17.40 -18.91
CA ARG A 14 4.00 -17.69 -19.47
C ARG A 14 3.13 -18.50 -18.51
N ALA A 15 3.68 -19.53 -17.88
CA ALA A 15 2.97 -20.34 -16.90
C ALA A 15 2.53 -19.50 -15.69
N PHE A 16 3.37 -18.56 -15.27
CA PHE A 16 3.04 -17.61 -14.21
C PHE A 16 1.83 -16.72 -14.57
N VAL A 17 1.81 -16.13 -15.77
CA VAL A 17 0.69 -15.31 -16.23
C VAL A 17 -0.63 -16.10 -16.26
N GLU A 18 -0.62 -17.35 -16.75
CA GLU A 18 -1.83 -18.20 -16.72
C GLU A 18 -2.29 -18.50 -15.28
N ARG A 19 -1.35 -18.70 -14.37
CA ARG A 19 -1.66 -18.97 -12.96
C ARG A 19 -2.37 -17.80 -12.27
N ILE A 20 -1.93 -16.57 -12.50
CA ILE A 20 -2.48 -15.37 -11.84
C ILE A 20 -3.75 -14.84 -12.52
N LYS A 21 -4.06 -15.28 -13.73
CA LYS A 21 -5.16 -14.75 -14.55
C LYS A 21 -6.51 -14.70 -13.81
N SER A 22 -6.87 -15.78 -13.15
CA SER A 22 -8.18 -15.88 -12.47
C SER A 22 -8.31 -14.91 -11.28
N CYS A 23 -7.23 -14.66 -10.52
CA CYS A 23 -7.28 -13.71 -9.40
C CYS A 23 -7.31 -12.26 -9.90
N VAL A 24 -6.61 -11.94 -10.99
CA VAL A 24 -6.66 -10.62 -11.61
C VAL A 24 -8.05 -10.33 -12.19
N GLU A 25 -8.62 -11.27 -12.95
CA GLU A 25 -9.96 -11.12 -13.58
C GLU A 25 -11.08 -10.93 -12.53
N LYS A 26 -10.94 -11.46 -11.31
CA LYS A 26 -11.89 -11.21 -10.22
C LYS A 26 -12.01 -9.75 -9.81
N THR A 27 -10.96 -8.93 -10.04
CA THR A 27 -10.97 -7.50 -9.75
C THR A 27 -11.67 -6.69 -10.83
N HIS A 28 -11.83 -7.26 -12.04
CA HIS A 28 -12.33 -6.54 -13.21
C HIS A 28 -13.81 -6.17 -13.06
N LYS A 29 -14.10 -4.91 -13.35
CA LYS A 29 -15.45 -4.35 -13.40
C LYS A 29 -15.93 -4.21 -14.84
N SER A 30 -17.19 -3.81 -15.00
CA SER A 30 -17.83 -3.63 -16.33
C SER A 30 -17.12 -2.60 -17.21
N GLU A 31 -16.38 -1.68 -16.62
CA GLU A 31 -15.62 -0.64 -17.29
C GLU A 31 -14.34 -1.17 -17.96
N VAL A 32 -13.79 -2.29 -17.50
CA VAL A 32 -12.60 -2.91 -18.10
C VAL A 32 -12.94 -3.44 -19.49
N ILE A 33 -12.06 -3.16 -20.46
CA ILE A 33 -12.20 -3.58 -21.85
C ILE A 33 -11.10 -4.59 -22.18
N GLY A 34 -11.49 -5.79 -22.58
CA GLY A 34 -10.54 -6.86 -22.88
C GLY A 34 -10.12 -7.63 -21.62
N GLY A 35 -8.95 -8.27 -21.66
CA GLY A 35 -8.39 -9.09 -20.58
C GLY A 35 -6.88 -8.96 -20.50
N LEU A 36 -6.25 -9.76 -19.65
CA LEU A 36 -4.78 -9.84 -19.55
C LEU A 36 -4.13 -10.30 -20.84
N GLY A 37 -2.91 -9.77 -21.11
CA GLY A 37 -2.06 -10.20 -22.23
C GLY A 37 -2.05 -9.27 -23.44
N GLY A 38 -2.75 -8.14 -23.40
CA GLY A 38 -2.60 -7.04 -24.35
C GLY A 38 -1.36 -6.18 -24.05
N PHE A 39 -0.95 -5.32 -25.00
CA PHE A 39 0.13 -4.36 -24.77
C PHE A 39 -0.25 -3.25 -23.77
N GLY A 40 -1.53 -3.03 -23.54
CA GLY A 40 -2.04 -2.06 -22.57
C GLY A 40 -3.41 -2.46 -22.06
N GLY A 41 -3.67 -2.11 -20.79
CA GLY A 41 -4.98 -2.24 -20.18
C GLY A 41 -5.91 -1.10 -20.62
N CYS A 42 -7.15 -1.42 -20.91
CA CYS A 42 -8.15 -0.43 -21.31
C CYS A 42 -9.32 -0.41 -20.34
N ILE A 43 -9.70 0.79 -19.91
CA ILE A 43 -10.85 0.99 -19.04
C ILE A 43 -11.68 2.19 -19.53
N ARG A 44 -13.00 2.05 -19.46
CA ARG A 44 -13.92 3.17 -19.76
C ARG A 44 -14.00 4.09 -18.56
N ILE A 45 -14.06 5.40 -18.81
CA ILE A 45 -14.43 6.34 -17.77
C ILE A 45 -15.86 6.02 -17.32
N PRO A 46 -16.12 5.81 -16.03
CA PRO A 46 -17.45 5.55 -15.52
C PRO A 46 -18.43 6.67 -15.88
N LYS A 47 -19.70 6.32 -16.04
CA LYS A 47 -20.76 7.30 -16.27
C LYS A 47 -21.08 8.10 -14.98
N GLY A 48 -21.67 9.29 -15.14
CA GLY A 48 -22.13 10.10 -14.02
C GLY A 48 -21.17 11.22 -13.61
N TYR A 49 -20.07 11.39 -14.33
CA TYR A 49 -19.16 12.53 -14.16
C TYR A 49 -19.40 13.57 -15.26
N GLU A 50 -19.50 14.85 -14.88
CA GLU A 50 -19.64 15.98 -15.79
C GLU A 50 -18.29 16.61 -16.11
N SER A 51 -17.44 16.76 -15.09
CA SER A 51 -16.08 17.29 -15.19
C SER A 51 -15.10 16.43 -14.38
N PRO A 52 -14.79 15.20 -14.86
CA PRO A 52 -13.95 14.26 -14.13
C PRO A 52 -12.51 14.71 -14.04
N VAL A 53 -11.92 14.56 -12.84
CA VAL A 53 -10.49 14.73 -12.59
C VAL A 53 -9.91 13.36 -12.28
N LEU A 54 -8.79 13.03 -12.92
CA LEU A 54 -8.03 11.81 -12.61
C LEU A 54 -6.97 12.15 -11.56
N VAL A 55 -6.90 11.32 -10.51
CA VAL A 55 -5.91 11.40 -9.45
C VAL A 55 -5.05 10.16 -9.52
N SER A 56 -3.74 10.31 -9.50
CA SER A 56 -2.81 9.18 -9.56
C SER A 56 -1.86 9.17 -8.38
N GLY A 57 -1.56 7.99 -7.87
CA GLY A 57 -0.55 7.73 -6.85
C GLY A 57 0.35 6.59 -7.28
N THR A 58 1.62 6.65 -6.89
CA THR A 58 2.58 5.57 -7.10
C THR A 58 3.42 5.41 -5.84
N ASP A 59 3.60 4.17 -5.41
CA ASP A 59 4.41 3.85 -4.25
C ASP A 59 4.96 2.43 -4.36
N GLY A 60 5.88 2.08 -3.45
CA GLY A 60 6.38 0.74 -3.22
C GLY A 60 6.03 0.24 -1.82
N VAL A 61 6.46 -0.98 -1.48
CA VAL A 61 6.33 -1.52 -0.12
C VAL A 61 7.52 -1.12 0.75
N GLY A 62 8.66 -0.86 0.13
CA GLY A 62 9.89 -0.51 0.82
C GLY A 62 10.53 -1.69 1.56
N THR A 63 11.31 -1.38 2.60
CA THR A 63 12.16 -2.36 3.27
C THR A 63 11.40 -3.37 4.15
N LYS A 64 10.07 -3.29 4.28
CA LYS A 64 9.21 -4.36 4.79
C LYS A 64 9.37 -5.64 3.97
N LEU A 65 9.61 -5.52 2.65
CA LEU A 65 9.87 -6.65 1.76
C LEU A 65 11.00 -7.56 2.24
N GLU A 66 12.06 -7.01 2.82
CA GLU A 66 13.17 -7.82 3.35
C GLU A 66 12.70 -8.75 4.48
N LEU A 67 11.88 -8.22 5.39
CA LEU A 67 11.33 -9.02 6.49
C LEU A 67 10.32 -10.04 5.96
N ALA A 68 9.43 -9.63 5.07
CA ALA A 68 8.44 -10.50 4.45
C ALA A 68 9.08 -11.67 3.68
N GLN A 69 10.10 -11.39 2.87
CA GLN A 69 10.83 -12.42 2.12
C GLN A 69 11.62 -13.36 3.04
N GLN A 70 12.16 -12.84 4.15
CA GLN A 70 12.87 -13.66 5.15
C GLN A 70 11.95 -14.69 5.80
N TYR A 71 10.70 -14.34 6.07
CA TYR A 71 9.74 -15.18 6.78
C TYR A 71 8.65 -15.80 5.89
N GLY A 72 8.72 -15.62 4.57
CA GLY A 72 7.78 -16.21 3.61
C GLY A 72 6.37 -15.59 3.63
N PHE A 73 6.22 -14.31 3.96
CA PHE A 73 4.94 -13.59 4.02
C PHE A 73 4.71 -12.77 2.73
N HIS A 74 4.41 -13.46 1.62
CA HIS A 74 4.32 -12.82 0.30
C HIS A 74 2.95 -12.21 0.01
N PHE A 75 1.86 -12.82 0.49
CA PHE A 75 0.50 -12.35 0.26
C PHE A 75 0.27 -10.94 0.85
N GLY A 76 0.70 -10.71 2.10
CA GLY A 76 0.48 -9.45 2.81
C GLY A 76 1.13 -8.24 2.13
N VAL A 77 2.32 -8.42 1.55
CA VAL A 77 3.01 -7.30 0.86
C VAL A 77 2.33 -6.90 -0.45
N GLY A 78 1.56 -7.80 -1.07
CA GLY A 78 0.69 -7.44 -2.19
C GLY A 78 -0.45 -6.50 -1.76
N ILE A 79 -1.05 -6.74 -0.59
CA ILE A 79 -2.04 -5.81 0.00
C ILE A 79 -1.38 -4.50 0.38
N ASP A 80 -0.17 -4.53 0.99
CA ASP A 80 0.59 -3.33 1.31
C ASP A 80 0.78 -2.43 0.09
N LEU A 81 1.19 -3.01 -1.04
CA LEU A 81 1.44 -2.26 -2.27
C LEU A 81 0.20 -1.50 -2.74
N VAL A 82 -0.95 -2.18 -2.75
CA VAL A 82 -2.22 -1.54 -3.13
C VAL A 82 -2.60 -0.47 -2.12
N ALA A 83 -2.53 -0.78 -0.82
CA ALA A 83 -2.91 0.14 0.25
C ALA A 83 -2.11 1.45 0.20
N MET A 84 -0.79 1.40 0.00
CA MET A 84 0.06 2.59 -0.10
C MET A 84 -0.42 3.52 -1.22
N CYS A 85 -0.76 2.98 -2.39
CA CYS A 85 -1.19 3.77 -3.54
C CYS A 85 -2.66 4.27 -3.42
N VAL A 86 -3.59 3.38 -3.02
CA VAL A 86 -5.02 3.77 -2.98
C VAL A 86 -5.33 4.72 -1.83
N ASN A 87 -4.62 4.58 -0.69
CA ASN A 87 -4.77 5.49 0.43
C ASN A 87 -4.30 6.90 0.10
N ASP A 88 -3.29 7.06 -0.76
CA ASP A 88 -2.90 8.38 -1.29
C ASP A 88 -3.99 8.96 -2.20
N VAL A 89 -4.50 8.16 -3.13
CA VAL A 89 -5.51 8.60 -4.11
C VAL A 89 -6.80 9.07 -3.43
N ILE A 90 -7.26 8.37 -2.38
CA ILE A 90 -8.49 8.74 -1.69
C ILE A 90 -8.37 10.04 -0.88
N THR A 91 -7.16 10.51 -0.54
CA THR A 91 -7.00 11.78 0.18
C THR A 91 -7.54 12.97 -0.58
N ASN A 92 -7.60 12.88 -1.91
CA ASN A 92 -8.20 13.87 -2.78
C ASN A 92 -9.72 13.67 -3.02
N GLY A 93 -10.36 12.73 -2.30
CA GLY A 93 -11.75 12.36 -2.53
C GLY A 93 -12.00 11.52 -3.77
N ALA A 94 -10.92 11.03 -4.41
CA ALA A 94 -11.01 10.25 -5.63
C ALA A 94 -11.27 8.77 -5.33
N ARG A 95 -12.24 8.17 -6.05
CA ARG A 95 -12.48 6.74 -6.04
C ARG A 95 -11.43 6.03 -6.89
N PRO A 96 -10.71 5.01 -6.37
CA PRO A 96 -9.83 4.20 -7.18
C PRO A 96 -10.54 3.56 -8.38
N LEU A 97 -9.95 3.61 -9.57
CA LEU A 97 -10.47 3.00 -10.79
C LEU A 97 -9.71 1.74 -11.15
N PHE A 98 -8.41 1.90 -11.32
CA PHE A 98 -7.54 0.79 -11.70
C PHE A 98 -6.17 0.90 -11.05
N PHE A 99 -5.54 -0.25 -10.97
CA PHE A 99 -4.21 -0.46 -10.44
C PHE A 99 -3.33 -1.14 -11.49
N LEU A 100 -2.06 -0.79 -11.49
CA LEU A 100 -1.00 -1.47 -12.22
C LEU A 100 0.13 -1.81 -11.26
N ASP A 101 0.75 -2.97 -11.43
CA ASP A 101 1.93 -3.37 -10.65
C ASP A 101 3.17 -3.51 -11.53
N TYR A 102 4.33 -3.33 -10.91
CA TYR A 102 5.62 -3.70 -11.47
C TYR A 102 6.36 -4.56 -10.46
N ILE A 103 6.74 -5.76 -10.87
CA ILE A 103 7.53 -6.69 -10.07
C ILE A 103 8.89 -6.86 -10.74
N ALA A 104 9.96 -6.50 -10.03
CA ALA A 104 11.34 -6.76 -10.44
C ALA A 104 11.96 -7.82 -9.55
N SER A 105 12.53 -8.87 -10.11
CA SER A 105 13.15 -9.97 -9.34
C SER A 105 14.49 -10.38 -9.91
N GLY A 106 15.37 -10.93 -9.07
CA GLY A 106 16.64 -11.49 -9.53
C GLY A 106 16.44 -12.79 -10.32
N THR A 107 15.52 -13.62 -9.88
CA THR A 107 15.09 -14.87 -10.55
C THR A 107 13.62 -15.07 -10.22
N LEU A 108 12.83 -15.44 -11.21
CA LEU A 108 11.41 -15.72 -11.03
C LEU A 108 11.21 -16.86 -10.03
N THR A 109 10.49 -16.58 -8.96
CA THR A 109 10.01 -17.57 -7.98
C THR A 109 8.49 -17.65 -8.08
N PRO A 110 7.93 -18.50 -8.98
CA PRO A 110 6.53 -18.42 -9.37
C PRO A 110 5.54 -18.55 -8.21
N ASP A 111 5.86 -19.36 -7.19
CA ASP A 111 4.98 -19.55 -6.04
C ASP A 111 4.88 -18.27 -5.17
N ALA A 112 6.02 -17.72 -4.77
CA ALA A 112 6.08 -16.50 -3.98
C ALA A 112 5.46 -15.29 -4.71
N LEU A 113 5.75 -15.13 -6.00
CA LEU A 113 5.20 -14.02 -6.79
C LEU A 113 3.71 -14.20 -7.08
N ALA A 114 3.21 -15.44 -7.19
CA ALA A 114 1.77 -15.67 -7.30
C ALA A 114 1.04 -15.23 -6.02
N GLU A 115 1.59 -15.53 -4.84
CA GLU A 115 1.04 -15.03 -3.57
C GLU A 115 1.05 -13.50 -3.50
N VAL A 116 2.09 -12.84 -4.01
CA VAL A 116 2.13 -11.36 -4.11
C VAL A 116 0.97 -10.84 -4.96
N ILE A 117 0.76 -11.41 -6.17
CA ILE A 117 -0.35 -11.00 -7.06
C ILE A 117 -1.71 -11.32 -6.45
N GLU A 118 -1.85 -12.44 -5.75
CA GLU A 118 -3.08 -12.75 -5.00
C GLU A 118 -3.35 -11.70 -3.92
N GLY A 119 -2.31 -11.23 -3.22
CA GLY A 119 -2.40 -10.12 -2.28
C GLY A 119 -2.78 -8.80 -2.94
N ILE A 120 -2.16 -8.46 -4.09
CA ILE A 120 -2.53 -7.28 -4.89
C ILE A 120 -4.00 -7.37 -5.32
N SER A 121 -4.43 -8.52 -5.82
CA SER A 121 -5.82 -8.76 -6.21
C SER A 121 -6.78 -8.57 -5.01
N ALA A 122 -6.43 -9.10 -3.84
CA ALA A 122 -7.21 -8.92 -2.62
C ALA A 122 -7.31 -7.46 -2.20
N GLY A 123 -6.20 -6.71 -2.24
CA GLY A 123 -6.18 -5.27 -1.98
C GLY A 123 -7.02 -4.48 -2.99
N CYS A 124 -6.96 -4.83 -4.27
CA CYS A 124 -7.78 -4.25 -5.32
C CYS A 124 -9.28 -4.51 -5.09
N CYS A 125 -9.65 -5.73 -4.69
CA CYS A 125 -11.03 -6.04 -4.33
C CYS A 125 -11.50 -5.24 -3.09
N GLN A 126 -10.66 -5.08 -2.07
CA GLN A 126 -10.99 -4.29 -0.88
C GLN A 126 -11.17 -2.80 -1.19
N SER A 127 -10.42 -2.28 -2.16
CA SER A 127 -10.46 -0.88 -2.59
C SER A 127 -11.41 -0.61 -3.75
N ASP A 128 -12.21 -1.60 -4.14
CA ASP A 128 -13.12 -1.50 -5.29
C ASP A 128 -12.41 -1.05 -6.58
N CYS A 129 -11.16 -1.49 -6.80
CA CYS A 129 -10.25 -1.11 -7.86
C CYS A 129 -9.97 -2.29 -8.79
N SER A 130 -9.86 -2.08 -10.10
CA SER A 130 -9.53 -3.16 -11.05
C SER A 130 -8.01 -3.28 -11.22
N LEU A 131 -7.44 -4.46 -10.99
CA LEU A 131 -6.06 -4.76 -11.39
C LEU A 131 -6.05 -4.91 -12.92
N LEU A 132 -5.62 -3.85 -13.60
CA LEU A 132 -5.78 -3.74 -15.06
C LEU A 132 -4.65 -4.42 -15.82
N GLY A 133 -3.52 -4.61 -15.21
CA GLY A 133 -2.32 -5.25 -15.74
C GLY A 133 -1.10 -4.95 -14.90
N GLY A 134 0.05 -5.36 -15.39
CA GLY A 134 1.32 -5.15 -14.72
C GLY A 134 2.48 -5.66 -15.56
N GLU A 135 3.67 -5.66 -14.97
CA GLU A 135 4.89 -6.17 -15.58
C GLU A 135 5.67 -6.99 -14.55
N THR A 136 6.23 -8.11 -14.98
CA THR A 136 7.14 -8.92 -14.16
C THR A 136 8.46 -9.08 -14.91
N ALA A 137 9.52 -8.47 -14.38
CA ALA A 137 10.84 -8.46 -14.97
C ALA A 137 11.83 -9.34 -14.20
N GLU A 138 12.46 -10.30 -14.89
CA GLU A 138 13.66 -10.98 -14.38
C GLU A 138 14.89 -10.14 -14.69
N MET A 139 15.63 -9.79 -13.64
CA MET A 139 16.81 -8.92 -13.71
C MET A 139 18.03 -9.61 -13.01
N PRO A 140 18.53 -10.70 -13.59
CA PRO A 140 19.66 -11.45 -13.01
C PRO A 140 20.89 -10.56 -12.92
N GLY A 141 21.53 -10.56 -11.74
CA GLY A 141 22.70 -9.73 -11.47
C GLY A 141 22.38 -8.31 -10.99
N PHE A 142 21.13 -7.83 -11.15
CA PHE A 142 20.67 -6.56 -10.57
C PHE A 142 20.06 -6.80 -9.17
N TYR A 143 19.13 -7.75 -9.07
CA TYR A 143 18.63 -8.25 -7.78
C TYR A 143 19.29 -9.59 -7.44
N PRO A 144 19.56 -9.89 -6.16
CA PRO A 144 19.96 -11.22 -5.73
C PRO A 144 18.87 -12.26 -6.07
N SER A 145 19.29 -13.51 -6.30
CA SER A 145 18.33 -14.60 -6.53
C SER A 145 17.35 -14.76 -5.37
N GLY A 146 16.06 -14.92 -5.68
CA GLY A 146 14.98 -15.02 -4.72
C GLY A 146 14.55 -13.68 -4.06
N ARG A 147 15.17 -12.56 -4.47
CA ARG A 147 14.77 -11.22 -4.04
C ARG A 147 13.95 -10.54 -5.11
N TYR A 148 12.95 -9.77 -4.67
CA TYR A 148 12.11 -8.97 -5.55
C TYR A 148 11.81 -7.61 -4.95
N ASP A 149 11.44 -6.67 -5.80
CA ASP A 149 10.96 -5.35 -5.46
C ASP A 149 9.60 -5.10 -6.15
N LEU A 150 8.80 -4.24 -5.57
CA LEU A 150 7.43 -3.97 -5.98
C LEU A 150 7.21 -2.47 -6.15
N ALA A 151 6.58 -2.08 -7.24
CA ALA A 151 6.02 -0.74 -7.42
C ALA A 151 4.56 -0.84 -7.89
N GLY A 152 3.71 0.01 -7.34
CA GLY A 152 2.29 0.10 -7.67
C GLY A 152 1.91 1.46 -8.22
N PHE A 153 0.89 1.48 -9.06
CA PHE A 153 0.34 2.69 -9.67
C PHE A 153 -1.19 2.60 -9.60
N CYS A 154 -1.78 3.52 -8.86
CA CYS A 154 -3.24 3.65 -8.78
C CYS A 154 -3.69 4.89 -9.54
N VAL A 155 -4.78 4.77 -10.28
CA VAL A 155 -5.49 5.90 -10.86
C VAL A 155 -6.92 5.88 -10.35
N GLY A 156 -7.34 6.98 -9.76
CA GLY A 156 -8.70 7.23 -9.30
C GLY A 156 -9.37 8.36 -10.06
N ILE A 157 -10.65 8.56 -9.80
CA ILE A 157 -11.48 9.57 -10.42
C ILE A 157 -12.32 10.30 -9.38
N VAL A 158 -12.45 11.61 -9.52
CA VAL A 158 -13.31 12.46 -8.71
C VAL A 158 -14.00 13.51 -9.60
N GLU A 159 -15.20 13.91 -9.24
CA GLU A 159 -15.83 15.07 -9.89
C GLU A 159 -15.12 16.35 -9.44
N ASN A 160 -14.83 17.27 -10.36
CA ASN A 160 -14.00 18.46 -10.08
C ASN A 160 -14.46 19.26 -8.85
N HIS A 161 -15.77 19.43 -8.66
CA HIS A 161 -16.30 20.17 -7.52
C HIS A 161 -16.31 19.38 -6.19
N HIS A 162 -16.01 18.07 -6.23
CA HIS A 162 -15.82 17.21 -5.06
C HIS A 162 -14.35 16.98 -4.72
N LEU A 163 -13.42 17.58 -5.49
CA LEU A 163 -11.98 17.44 -5.20
C LEU A 163 -11.67 18.00 -3.81
N ILE A 164 -10.98 17.20 -3.00
CA ILE A 164 -10.49 17.57 -1.68
C ILE A 164 -9.01 17.95 -1.83
N ASP A 165 -8.70 19.22 -1.63
CA ASP A 165 -7.37 19.80 -1.83
C ASP A 165 -6.86 20.60 -0.61
N GLY A 166 -7.62 20.59 0.50
CA GLY A 166 -7.30 21.31 1.72
C GLY A 166 -7.64 22.80 1.71
N THR A 167 -8.03 23.40 0.59
CA THR A 167 -8.29 24.85 0.48
C THR A 167 -9.45 25.34 1.36
N LYS A 168 -10.34 24.42 1.77
CA LYS A 168 -11.49 24.71 2.64
C LYS A 168 -11.17 24.58 4.13
N ILE A 169 -9.99 24.07 4.49
CA ILE A 169 -9.59 23.92 5.90
C ILE A 169 -9.54 25.27 6.59
N ASN A 170 -10.11 25.37 7.77
CA ASN A 170 -10.17 26.59 8.57
C ASN A 170 -9.93 26.27 10.06
N CYS A 171 -9.81 27.32 10.88
CA CYS A 171 -9.44 27.18 12.30
C CYS A 171 -10.57 26.61 13.20
N GLU A 172 -11.76 26.39 12.66
CA GLU A 172 -12.88 25.77 13.38
C GLU A 172 -12.99 24.26 13.10
N ASP A 173 -12.16 23.73 12.16
CA ASP A 173 -12.18 22.32 11.81
C ASP A 173 -11.54 21.47 12.91
N GLU A 174 -12.12 20.30 13.13
CA GLU A 174 -11.57 19.27 14.01
C GLU A 174 -10.75 18.25 13.22
N ILE A 175 -9.63 17.80 13.80
CA ILE A 175 -8.79 16.76 13.24
C ILE A 175 -9.20 15.42 13.82
N ILE A 176 -9.61 14.50 12.95
CA ILE A 176 -9.98 13.14 13.33
C ILE A 176 -8.90 12.18 12.84
N GLY A 177 -8.30 11.43 13.77
CA GLY A 177 -7.35 10.36 13.46
C GLY A 177 -8.08 9.03 13.23
N ILE A 178 -7.79 8.38 12.11
CA ILE A 178 -8.17 6.99 11.85
C ILE A 178 -6.95 6.12 12.17
N LYS A 179 -7.11 5.21 13.13
CA LYS A 179 -5.98 4.40 13.60
C LYS A 179 -5.47 3.43 12.54
N SER A 180 -4.17 3.13 12.59
CA SER A 180 -3.56 2.01 11.87
C SER A 180 -3.88 0.66 12.54
N ASN A 181 -3.68 -0.42 11.81
CA ASN A 181 -3.70 -1.79 12.36
C ASN A 181 -2.30 -2.31 12.73
N GLY A 182 -1.29 -1.47 12.68
CA GLY A 182 0.10 -1.79 12.99
C GLY A 182 1.07 -0.79 12.39
N VAL A 183 2.29 -1.22 12.14
CA VAL A 183 3.37 -0.38 11.56
C VAL A 183 3.12 -0.05 10.09
N HIS A 184 2.23 -0.80 9.43
CA HIS A 184 1.95 -0.68 8.00
C HIS A 184 3.18 -1.01 7.13
N SER A 185 3.57 -0.10 6.22
CA SER A 185 4.71 -0.31 5.32
C SER A 185 5.83 0.72 5.51
N ASN A 186 5.71 1.62 6.49
CA ASN A 186 6.67 2.69 6.72
C ASN A 186 7.62 2.38 7.90
N GLY A 187 8.82 2.97 7.87
CA GLY A 187 9.76 2.87 8.98
C GLY A 187 10.50 1.52 9.12
N PHE A 188 10.37 0.59 8.18
CA PHE A 188 10.92 -0.77 8.31
C PHE A 188 12.46 -0.84 8.32
N SER A 189 13.16 0.15 7.81
CA SER A 189 14.61 0.23 7.97
C SER A 189 14.98 0.36 9.45
N LEU A 190 14.26 1.18 10.21
CA LEU A 190 14.43 1.32 11.66
C LEU A 190 13.95 0.06 12.39
N VAL A 191 12.77 -0.45 12.07
CA VAL A 191 12.21 -1.70 12.64
C VAL A 191 13.22 -2.83 12.53
N ARG A 192 13.77 -3.09 11.34
CA ARG A 192 14.77 -4.15 11.11
C ARG A 192 16.04 -3.96 11.93
N LYS A 193 16.47 -2.71 12.13
CA LYS A 193 17.60 -2.39 13.00
C LYS A 193 17.29 -2.74 14.45
N VAL A 194 16.11 -2.39 14.94
CA VAL A 194 15.65 -2.72 16.30
C VAL A 194 15.57 -4.23 16.50
N LEU A 195 14.98 -4.97 15.55
CA LEU A 195 14.89 -6.43 15.60
C LEU A 195 16.27 -7.08 15.72
N SER A 196 17.24 -6.59 14.93
CA SER A 196 18.62 -7.08 14.98
C SER A 196 19.30 -6.80 16.32
N MET A 197 19.06 -5.61 16.92
CA MET A 197 19.62 -5.24 18.23
C MET A 197 19.02 -6.07 19.37
N ALA A 198 17.72 -6.35 19.28
CA ALA A 198 16.99 -7.13 20.29
C ALA A 198 17.13 -8.65 20.11
N ASN A 199 17.89 -9.13 19.11
CA ASN A 199 18.05 -10.54 18.78
C ASN A 199 16.71 -11.27 18.60
N VAL A 200 15.77 -10.66 17.89
CA VAL A 200 14.43 -11.21 17.62
C VAL A 200 14.51 -12.40 16.67
N ASP A 201 13.74 -13.43 16.95
CA ASP A 201 13.52 -14.60 16.09
C ASP A 201 12.03 -14.78 15.73
N GLU A 202 11.72 -15.82 14.96
CA GLU A 202 10.36 -16.14 14.49
C GLU A 202 9.38 -16.50 15.62
N ASN A 203 9.87 -16.89 16.81
CA ASN A 203 9.07 -17.30 17.96
C ASN A 203 8.93 -16.20 19.00
N THR A 204 9.52 -15.03 18.76
CA THR A 204 9.48 -13.93 19.71
C THR A 204 8.04 -13.43 19.90
N LEU A 205 7.61 -13.39 21.16
CA LEU A 205 6.28 -12.93 21.55
C LEU A 205 6.38 -11.55 22.23
N TYR A 206 5.33 -10.75 22.14
CA TYR A 206 5.26 -9.44 22.78
C TYR A 206 3.84 -9.14 23.30
N GLY A 207 3.73 -8.08 24.09
CA GLY A 207 2.47 -7.62 24.64
C GLY A 207 1.89 -8.54 25.72
N LYS A 208 0.75 -8.14 26.26
CA LYS A 208 0.04 -8.87 27.32
C LYS A 208 -0.53 -10.21 26.85
N ASP A 209 -0.91 -10.27 25.58
CA ASP A 209 -1.57 -11.43 24.98
C ASP A 209 -0.59 -12.41 24.33
N ASN A 210 0.74 -12.19 24.49
CA ASN A 210 1.80 -13.02 23.90
C ASN A 210 1.62 -13.23 22.39
N ILE A 211 1.42 -12.13 21.65
CA ILE A 211 1.25 -12.14 20.21
C ILE A 211 2.61 -12.35 19.53
N ASN A 212 2.65 -13.06 18.41
CA ASN A 212 3.89 -13.21 17.65
C ASN A 212 4.30 -11.87 17.04
N LEU A 213 5.54 -11.44 17.36
CA LEU A 213 6.06 -10.13 16.97
C LEU A 213 6.21 -10.00 15.46
N ILE A 214 6.77 -11.02 14.80
CA ILE A 214 7.00 -10.98 13.34
C ILE A 214 5.67 -10.92 12.59
N GLN A 215 4.68 -11.70 12.99
CA GLN A 215 3.35 -11.67 12.39
C GLN A 215 2.70 -10.29 12.53
N SER A 216 2.80 -9.68 13.71
CA SER A 216 2.25 -8.33 13.94
C SER A 216 2.96 -7.24 13.14
N LEU A 217 4.27 -7.37 12.94
CA LEU A 217 5.02 -6.43 12.09
C LEU A 217 4.69 -6.62 10.60
N LEU A 218 4.32 -7.83 10.19
CA LEU A 218 3.96 -8.17 8.81
C LEU A 218 2.47 -8.02 8.53
N GLU A 219 1.67 -7.59 9.52
CA GLU A 219 0.25 -7.25 9.29
C GLU A 219 0.14 -6.27 8.12
N PRO A 220 -0.73 -6.56 7.12
CA PRO A 220 -0.88 -5.69 5.97
C PRO A 220 -1.39 -4.29 6.34
N THR A 221 -0.98 -3.31 5.57
CA THR A 221 -1.46 -1.92 5.67
C THR A 221 -2.98 -1.86 5.50
N ALA A 222 -3.64 -1.15 6.41
CA ALA A 222 -5.09 -0.95 6.32
C ALA A 222 -5.47 -0.16 5.06
N ILE A 223 -6.51 -0.62 4.36
CA ILE A 223 -7.11 0.08 3.22
C ILE A 223 -8.32 0.87 3.71
N TYR A 224 -8.27 2.20 3.60
CA TYR A 224 -9.31 3.09 4.13
C TYR A 224 -10.38 3.47 3.10
N VAL A 225 -10.29 2.98 1.87
CA VAL A 225 -11.16 3.37 0.73
C VAL A 225 -12.64 3.27 1.08
N GLN A 226 -13.09 2.10 1.56
CA GLN A 226 -14.52 1.89 1.86
C GLN A 226 -15.04 2.81 2.96
N LEU A 227 -14.21 3.10 3.99
CA LEU A 227 -14.56 4.03 5.04
C LEU A 227 -14.72 5.45 4.50
N VAL A 228 -13.71 5.93 3.77
CA VAL A 228 -13.72 7.28 3.19
C VAL A 228 -14.88 7.44 2.20
N GLU A 229 -15.10 6.49 1.30
CA GLU A 229 -16.24 6.53 0.39
C GLU A 229 -17.60 6.57 1.11
N LYS A 230 -17.71 5.87 2.24
CA LYS A 230 -18.93 5.94 3.07
C LYS A 230 -19.12 7.35 3.64
N LEU A 231 -18.07 7.95 4.21
CA LEU A 231 -18.12 9.30 4.76
C LEU A 231 -18.50 10.33 3.69
N LEU A 232 -17.93 10.22 2.48
CA LEU A 232 -18.24 11.11 1.36
C LEU A 232 -19.69 10.93 0.87
N ARG A 233 -20.19 9.70 0.81
CA ARG A 233 -21.60 9.41 0.43
C ARG A 233 -22.61 9.97 1.45
N GLU A 234 -22.24 10.04 2.71
CA GLU A 234 -23.05 10.65 3.77
C GLU A 234 -22.96 12.19 3.77
N ASN A 235 -22.22 12.77 2.80
CA ASN A 235 -22.01 14.22 2.64
C ASN A 235 -21.41 14.90 3.88
N LEU A 236 -20.52 14.20 4.60
CA LEU A 236 -19.78 14.82 5.67
C LEU A 236 -18.86 15.91 5.12
N PRO A 237 -18.76 17.08 5.77
CA PRO A 237 -17.90 18.18 5.30
C PRO A 237 -16.43 17.87 5.58
N ILE A 238 -15.78 17.12 4.69
CA ILE A 238 -14.36 16.81 4.78
C ILE A 238 -13.60 17.87 3.98
N HIS A 239 -12.80 18.69 4.67
CA HIS A 239 -12.07 19.79 4.06
C HIS A 239 -10.64 19.42 3.63
N GLY A 240 -10.07 18.37 4.23
CA GLY A 240 -8.76 17.83 3.88
C GLY A 240 -8.56 16.44 4.44
N MET A 241 -7.68 15.66 3.84
CA MET A 241 -7.24 14.35 4.33
C MET A 241 -5.74 14.22 4.15
N ALA A 242 -5.07 13.56 5.07
CA ALA A 242 -3.65 13.25 4.98
C ALA A 242 -3.41 11.76 5.27
N HIS A 243 -2.67 11.12 4.39
CA HIS A 243 -2.14 9.78 4.62
C HIS A 243 -0.84 9.90 5.39
N ILE A 244 -0.80 9.38 6.62
CA ILE A 244 0.37 9.48 7.48
C ILE A 244 1.33 8.32 7.14
N THR A 245 2.43 8.67 6.49
CA THR A 245 3.48 7.76 6.01
C THR A 245 4.84 8.17 6.57
N GLY A 246 5.94 7.92 5.85
CA GLY A 246 7.28 8.35 6.25
C GLY A 246 7.32 9.84 6.60
N GLY A 247 8.00 10.18 7.69
CA GLY A 247 8.02 11.53 8.27
C GLY A 247 6.91 11.82 9.26
N GLY A 248 5.92 10.91 9.43
CA GLY A 248 4.88 10.99 10.45
C GLY A 248 3.98 12.23 10.33
N LEU A 249 3.33 12.60 11.44
CA LEU A 249 2.43 13.77 11.50
C LEU A 249 3.14 15.08 11.08
N PRO A 250 4.39 15.36 11.52
CA PRO A 250 5.04 16.62 11.21
C PRO A 250 5.27 16.89 9.72
N GLU A 251 5.51 15.86 8.91
CA GLU A 251 5.81 16.02 7.49
C GLU A 251 4.58 15.81 6.59
N ASN A 252 3.58 15.03 7.03
CA ASN A 252 2.43 14.71 6.19
C ASN A 252 1.27 15.69 6.37
N LEU A 253 0.97 16.11 7.61
CA LEU A 253 -0.13 17.06 7.84
C LEU A 253 0.05 18.40 7.12
N PRO A 254 1.25 19.04 7.12
CA PRO A 254 1.42 20.33 6.43
C PRO A 254 1.13 20.31 4.93
N ARG A 255 1.14 19.14 4.29
CA ARG A 255 0.87 19.02 2.83
C ARG A 255 -0.56 19.43 2.45
N VAL A 256 -1.50 19.34 3.37
CA VAL A 256 -2.91 19.64 3.11
C VAL A 256 -3.39 20.94 3.70
N PHE A 257 -2.61 21.58 4.59
CA PHE A 257 -3.01 22.82 5.24
C PHE A 257 -2.75 24.05 4.36
N PRO A 258 -3.70 24.97 4.24
CA PRO A 258 -3.44 26.25 3.60
C PRO A 258 -2.43 27.09 4.41
N SER A 259 -1.76 28.01 3.71
CA SER A 259 -0.78 28.89 4.34
C SER A 259 -1.37 29.66 5.53
N GLY A 260 -0.65 29.67 6.63
CA GLY A 260 -1.05 30.37 7.87
C GLY A 260 -1.86 29.56 8.86
N LEU A 261 -2.20 28.30 8.53
CA LEU A 261 -2.79 27.34 9.48
C LEU A 261 -1.77 26.28 9.88
N SER A 262 -1.91 25.77 11.09
CA SER A 262 -1.14 24.64 11.59
C SER A 262 -2.00 23.75 12.47
N PRO A 263 -1.78 22.42 12.47
CA PRO A 263 -2.51 21.49 13.30
C PRO A 263 -2.13 21.64 14.79
N HIS A 264 -3.11 21.55 15.67
CA HIS A 264 -2.90 21.31 17.10
C HIS A 264 -3.29 19.87 17.41
N ILE A 265 -2.32 19.05 17.82
CA ILE A 265 -2.51 17.63 18.10
C ILE A 265 -2.31 17.35 19.57
N ASP A 266 -3.36 16.83 20.24
CA ASP A 266 -3.26 16.33 21.61
C ASP A 266 -2.99 14.83 21.59
N ILE A 267 -1.73 14.45 21.82
CA ILE A 267 -1.28 13.05 21.81
C ILE A 267 -1.86 12.21 22.95
N THR A 268 -2.56 12.81 23.91
CA THR A 268 -3.21 12.09 25.03
C THR A 268 -4.60 11.56 24.67
N THR A 269 -5.12 11.92 23.49
CA THR A 269 -6.48 11.56 23.06
C THR A 269 -6.61 10.16 22.48
N TRP A 270 -5.52 9.43 22.26
CA TRP A 270 -5.53 8.04 21.80
C TRP A 270 -4.54 7.16 22.55
N GLU A 271 -4.82 5.85 22.53
CA GLU A 271 -3.91 4.84 23.06
C GLU A 271 -2.88 4.42 22.00
N ILE A 272 -1.62 4.34 22.42
CA ILE A 272 -0.54 3.83 21.57
C ILE A 272 -0.63 2.30 21.54
N ALA A 273 -0.69 1.70 20.35
CA ALA A 273 -0.72 0.26 20.21
C ALA A 273 0.56 -0.40 20.77
N GLU A 274 0.42 -1.58 21.37
CA GLU A 274 1.52 -2.28 22.08
C GLU A 274 2.75 -2.53 21.21
N ILE A 275 2.56 -2.69 19.89
CA ILE A 275 3.68 -2.88 18.95
C ILE A 275 4.61 -1.66 18.92
N PHE A 276 4.08 -0.44 18.98
CA PHE A 276 4.90 0.78 19.02
C PHE A 276 5.60 0.93 20.37
N ASN A 277 4.94 0.58 21.47
CA ASN A 277 5.57 0.55 22.81
C ASN A 277 6.71 -0.47 22.85
N TRP A 278 6.53 -1.62 22.23
CA TRP A 278 7.59 -2.62 22.14
C TRP A 278 8.78 -2.09 21.33
N LEU A 279 8.56 -1.52 20.15
CA LEU A 279 9.61 -0.95 19.30
C LEU A 279 10.36 0.19 20.02
N GLN A 280 9.65 1.05 20.72
CA GLN A 280 10.20 2.13 21.50
C GLN A 280 11.17 1.61 22.58
N ASN A 281 10.73 0.64 23.37
CA ASN A 281 11.52 0.07 24.45
C ASN A 281 12.72 -0.73 23.94
N ALA A 282 12.53 -1.56 22.90
CA ALA A 282 13.58 -2.40 22.35
C ALA A 282 14.66 -1.60 21.60
N GLY A 283 14.27 -0.46 21.02
CA GLY A 283 15.17 0.40 20.25
C GLY A 283 15.70 1.61 21.02
N ASP A 284 15.30 1.81 22.26
CA ASP A 284 15.56 3.06 23.04
C ASP A 284 15.16 4.31 22.23
N LEU A 285 13.95 4.26 21.64
CA LEU A 285 13.45 5.29 20.73
C LEU A 285 12.51 6.25 21.44
N SER A 286 12.45 7.49 20.98
CA SER A 286 11.36 8.41 21.31
C SER A 286 10.23 8.29 20.28
N LEU A 287 9.01 8.74 20.63
CA LEU A 287 7.86 8.75 19.72
C LEU A 287 8.08 9.57 18.43
N ILE A 288 9.07 10.46 18.43
CA ILE A 288 9.46 11.23 17.23
C ILE A 288 10.15 10.33 16.19
N HIS A 289 10.75 9.22 16.61
CA HIS A 289 11.51 8.32 15.76
C HIS A 289 10.66 7.19 15.13
N ILE A 290 9.45 7.04 15.61
CA ILE A 290 8.50 6.01 15.17
C ILE A 290 7.35 6.69 14.37
#